data_f533b3b614f701be270a2b35c888b105
#
_entry.id   f533b3b614f701be270a2b35c888b105
#
_cell.length_a   1.000
_cell.length_b   1.000
_cell.length_c   1.000
_cell.angle_alpha   90.00
_cell.angle_beta   90.00
_cell.angle_gamma   90.00
#
_symmetry.space_group_name_H-M   'P 1'
#
loop_
_entity.id
_entity.type
_entity.pdbx_description
1 polymer ?
#
loop_
_entity_poly.entity_id
_entity_poly.type
_entity_poly.pdbx_seq_one_letter_code
_entity_poly.pdbx_strand_id
1 'polypeptide(L)'
;MKLVELYTELSIDPFKLIESIVHAEGSVVILFKNRKSEILYVNEQFYHKHPQFKDYKESVLGKTDFDLFLDLHEHAKQAFNDEQKVMEIGKAINVVETEGKTEKGHTIIAHTRKYPLYDSQGETIGVFVITEDMTSDVKALRENQEKAKILTKLNVELSQENAIDALTQLYNRRFIHAELDTLHKEYLENNTPFSILLLDLDNFKSVNDNYGHHIGDEVIKHVGTVLNNIKHQKYPT
;
A
#
# COMPACT_ATOMS: atom_id res chain seq x y z
N MET A 1 -34.18 -4.60 -2.09
CA MET A 1 -34.85 -3.55 -2.87
C MET A 1 -34.06 -3.38 -4.16
N LYS A 2 -34.71 -3.54 -5.32
CA LYS A 2 -34.04 -3.30 -6.61
C LYS A 2 -34.00 -1.80 -6.91
N LEU A 3 -33.04 -1.36 -7.70
CA LEU A 3 -32.88 0.08 -8.04
C LEU A 3 -34.18 0.69 -8.62
N VAL A 4 -34.92 -0.10 -9.40
CA VAL A 4 -36.23 0.29 -9.97
C VAL A 4 -37.29 0.56 -8.89
N GLU A 5 -37.30 -0.21 -7.81
CA GLU A 5 -38.22 -0.02 -6.69
C GLU A 5 -37.91 1.28 -5.94
N LEU A 6 -36.61 1.60 -5.79
CA LEU A 6 -36.13 2.84 -5.18
C LEU A 6 -36.60 4.09 -5.96
N TYR A 7 -36.55 4.04 -7.30
CA TYR A 7 -37.01 5.14 -8.14
C TYR A 7 -38.52 5.41 -7.97
N THR A 8 -39.30 4.33 -7.88
CA THR A 8 -40.76 4.44 -7.74
C THR A 8 -41.13 4.97 -6.36
N GLU A 9 -40.46 4.48 -5.30
CA GLU A 9 -40.78 4.83 -3.91
C GLU A 9 -40.38 6.27 -3.57
N LEU A 10 -39.22 6.74 -4.06
CA LEU A 10 -38.68 8.06 -3.74
C LEU A 10 -39.03 9.13 -4.79
N SER A 11 -39.78 8.78 -5.85
CA SER A 11 -40.10 9.71 -6.96
C SER A 11 -38.86 10.40 -7.55
N ILE A 12 -37.71 9.68 -7.58
CA ILE A 12 -36.46 10.22 -8.10
C ILE A 12 -36.51 10.21 -9.63
N ASP A 13 -36.16 11.33 -10.25
CA ASP A 13 -35.90 11.37 -11.67
C ASP A 13 -34.58 10.68 -12.00
N PRO A 14 -34.60 9.55 -12.75
CA PRO A 14 -33.37 8.81 -13.05
C PRO A 14 -32.32 9.63 -13.78
N PHE A 15 -32.72 10.54 -14.66
CA PHE A 15 -31.82 11.41 -15.41
C PHE A 15 -31.12 12.40 -14.49
N LYS A 16 -31.85 13.02 -13.56
CA LYS A 16 -31.27 13.95 -12.57
C LYS A 16 -30.36 13.24 -11.60
N LEU A 17 -30.68 11.99 -11.24
CA LEU A 17 -29.78 11.21 -10.38
C LEU A 17 -28.47 10.87 -11.09
N ILE A 18 -28.52 10.42 -12.34
CA ILE A 18 -27.32 10.16 -13.15
C ILE A 18 -26.51 11.45 -13.31
N GLU A 19 -27.16 12.55 -13.65
CA GLU A 19 -26.53 13.86 -13.79
C GLU A 19 -25.85 14.29 -12.47
N SER A 20 -26.52 14.11 -11.34
CA SER A 20 -25.95 14.41 -10.02
C SER A 20 -24.75 13.53 -9.69
N ILE A 21 -24.80 12.24 -10.00
CA ILE A 21 -23.68 11.31 -9.79
C ILE A 21 -22.49 11.70 -10.67
N VAL A 22 -22.74 11.98 -11.94
CA VAL A 22 -21.70 12.37 -12.91
C VAL A 22 -21.02 13.68 -12.53
N HIS A 23 -21.76 14.62 -11.88
CA HIS A 23 -21.21 15.90 -11.43
C HIS A 23 -20.68 15.90 -9.99
N ALA A 24 -21.13 14.97 -9.14
CA ALA A 24 -20.78 14.95 -7.72
C ALA A 24 -19.34 14.43 -7.44
N GLU A 25 -18.78 13.66 -8.33
CA GLU A 25 -17.46 13.05 -8.14
C GLU A 25 -16.33 14.01 -8.56
N GLY A 26 -15.91 14.88 -7.63
CA GLY A 26 -15.02 16.03 -7.84
C GLY A 26 -13.61 15.75 -8.39
N SER A 27 -13.15 14.51 -8.51
CA SER A 27 -11.81 14.16 -9.03
C SER A 27 -11.82 13.12 -10.14
N VAL A 28 -12.98 12.61 -10.50
CA VAL A 28 -13.14 11.49 -11.42
C VAL A 28 -13.54 11.96 -12.81
N VAL A 29 -12.77 11.55 -13.81
CA VAL A 29 -13.12 11.75 -15.23
C VAL A 29 -14.09 10.66 -15.66
N ILE A 30 -15.20 11.09 -16.28
CA ILE A 30 -16.23 10.19 -16.80
C ILE A 30 -16.41 10.45 -18.30
N LEU A 31 -16.37 9.35 -19.08
CA LEU A 31 -16.57 9.40 -20.52
C LEU A 31 -17.58 8.33 -20.95
N PHE A 32 -18.34 8.67 -21.98
CA PHE A 32 -19.11 7.71 -22.78
C PHE A 32 -18.56 7.69 -24.19
N LYS A 33 -18.29 6.51 -24.72
CA LYS A 33 -17.80 6.32 -26.10
C LYS A 33 -18.67 5.32 -26.84
N ASN A 34 -18.82 5.50 -28.14
CA ASN A 34 -19.54 4.58 -29.01
C ASN A 34 -18.68 3.36 -29.38
N ARG A 35 -19.22 2.47 -30.24
CA ARG A 35 -18.48 1.25 -30.72
C ARG A 35 -17.20 1.54 -31.48
N LYS A 36 -17.03 2.74 -32.02
CA LYS A 36 -15.80 3.18 -32.69
C LYS A 36 -14.81 3.85 -31.76
N SER A 37 -15.08 3.85 -30.44
CA SER A 37 -14.32 4.59 -29.43
C SER A 37 -14.35 6.11 -29.62
N GLU A 38 -15.36 6.63 -30.35
CA GLU A 38 -15.61 8.07 -30.47
C GLU A 38 -16.31 8.57 -29.22
N ILE A 39 -15.86 9.69 -28.68
CA ILE A 39 -16.39 10.30 -27.44
C ILE A 39 -17.78 10.86 -27.69
N LEU A 40 -18.76 10.39 -26.93
CA LEU A 40 -20.15 10.89 -26.94
C LEU A 40 -20.39 11.91 -25.84
N TYR A 41 -19.69 11.75 -24.69
CA TYR A 41 -19.84 12.61 -23.53
C TYR A 41 -18.56 12.58 -22.67
N VAL A 42 -18.26 13.73 -22.06
CA VAL A 42 -17.27 13.85 -20.99
C VAL A 42 -17.83 14.78 -19.90
N ASN A 43 -17.49 14.51 -18.64
CA ASN A 43 -17.82 15.42 -17.55
C ASN A 43 -16.83 16.59 -17.45
N GLU A 44 -17.14 17.60 -16.60
CA GLU A 44 -16.31 18.80 -16.43
C GLU A 44 -14.88 18.49 -15.97
N GLN A 45 -14.69 17.39 -15.23
CA GLN A 45 -13.36 16.95 -14.75
C GLN A 45 -12.41 16.59 -15.89
N PHE A 46 -12.93 16.13 -17.02
CA PHE A 46 -12.10 15.90 -18.21
C PHE A 46 -11.39 17.19 -18.64
N TYR A 47 -12.10 18.33 -18.64
CA TYR A 47 -11.53 19.62 -19.04
C TYR A 47 -10.61 20.22 -17.97
N HIS A 48 -10.82 19.90 -16.70
CA HIS A 48 -9.86 20.24 -15.63
C HIS A 48 -8.55 19.47 -15.76
N LYS A 49 -8.63 18.21 -16.14
CA LYS A 49 -7.47 17.34 -16.37
C LYS A 49 -6.75 17.68 -17.69
N HIS A 50 -7.50 18.11 -18.68
CA HIS A 50 -7.03 18.44 -20.03
C HIS A 50 -7.37 19.89 -20.41
N PRO A 51 -6.72 20.90 -19.79
CA PRO A 51 -7.06 22.32 -19.96
C PRO A 51 -6.93 22.80 -21.40
N GLN A 52 -6.12 22.15 -22.24
CA GLN A 52 -5.99 22.46 -23.67
C GLN A 52 -7.30 22.32 -24.44
N PHE A 53 -8.29 21.57 -23.93
CA PHE A 53 -9.60 21.40 -24.57
C PHE A 53 -10.69 22.29 -23.96
N LYS A 54 -10.38 23.08 -22.92
CA LYS A 54 -11.36 23.82 -22.13
C LYS A 54 -12.16 24.83 -22.98
N ASP A 55 -11.46 25.51 -23.88
CA ASP A 55 -12.06 26.56 -24.71
C ASP A 55 -12.76 26.01 -25.98
N TYR A 56 -12.61 24.68 -26.23
CA TYR A 56 -13.13 24.02 -27.42
C TYR A 56 -13.90 22.74 -27.04
N LYS A 57 -14.83 22.85 -26.07
CA LYS A 57 -15.56 21.71 -25.52
C LYS A 57 -16.22 20.82 -26.59
N GLU A 58 -16.83 21.45 -27.63
CA GLU A 58 -17.47 20.72 -28.74
C GLU A 58 -16.47 19.97 -29.62
N SER A 59 -15.19 20.37 -29.62
CA SER A 59 -14.16 19.73 -30.45
C SER A 59 -13.71 18.36 -29.95
N VAL A 60 -14.11 17.99 -28.72
CA VAL A 60 -13.79 16.68 -28.13
C VAL A 60 -14.81 15.61 -28.55
N LEU A 61 -16.06 16.00 -28.73
CA LEU A 61 -17.12 15.08 -29.13
C LEU A 61 -16.92 14.54 -30.53
N GLY A 62 -17.15 13.25 -30.73
CA GLY A 62 -16.94 12.56 -31.99
C GLY A 62 -15.47 12.23 -32.29
N LYS A 63 -14.54 12.60 -31.41
CA LYS A 63 -13.12 12.27 -31.54
C LYS A 63 -12.76 11.00 -30.77
N THR A 64 -11.69 10.36 -31.19
CA THR A 64 -11.05 9.24 -30.49
C THR A 64 -9.86 9.74 -29.68
N ASP A 65 -9.30 8.89 -28.80
CA ASP A 65 -8.06 9.22 -28.09
C ASP A 65 -6.89 9.44 -29.05
N PHE A 66 -6.89 8.79 -30.22
CA PHE A 66 -5.88 9.00 -31.26
C PHE A 66 -5.93 10.41 -31.85
N ASP A 67 -7.14 11.01 -31.95
CA ASP A 67 -7.32 12.36 -32.47
C ASP A 67 -6.94 13.44 -31.45
N LEU A 68 -7.10 13.13 -30.15
CA LEU A 68 -6.92 14.10 -29.06
C LEU A 68 -5.51 14.08 -28.48
N PHE A 69 -4.87 12.90 -28.44
CA PHE A 69 -3.62 12.68 -27.71
C PHE A 69 -2.51 12.19 -28.68
N LEU A 70 -2.15 13.05 -29.62
CA LEU A 70 -1.18 12.71 -30.69
C LEU A 70 0.18 12.26 -30.17
N ASP A 71 0.63 12.81 -29.04
CA ASP A 71 1.91 12.47 -28.41
C ASP A 71 1.86 11.21 -27.55
N LEU A 72 0.67 10.62 -27.33
CA LEU A 72 0.42 9.45 -26.49
C LEU A 72 -0.11 8.26 -27.28
N HIS A 73 0.44 8.02 -28.47
CA HIS A 73 -0.06 7.02 -29.42
C HIS A 73 -0.19 5.61 -28.81
N GLU A 74 0.79 5.16 -28.05
CA GLU A 74 0.74 3.82 -27.40
C GLU A 74 -0.35 3.75 -26.33
N HIS A 75 -0.56 4.83 -25.58
CA HIS A 75 -1.65 4.92 -24.60
C HIS A 75 -3.02 4.89 -25.30
N ALA A 76 -3.21 5.68 -26.35
CA ALA A 76 -4.42 5.69 -27.16
C ALA A 76 -4.73 4.32 -27.77
N LYS A 77 -3.71 3.62 -28.25
CA LYS A 77 -3.81 2.26 -28.78
C LYS A 77 -4.23 1.24 -27.69
N GLN A 78 -3.62 1.32 -26.51
CA GLN A 78 -3.99 0.45 -25.39
C GLN A 78 -5.43 0.73 -24.95
N ALA A 79 -5.80 2.01 -24.80
CA ALA A 79 -7.15 2.42 -24.43
C ALA A 79 -8.20 1.89 -25.41
N PHE A 80 -7.93 2.02 -26.72
CA PHE A 80 -8.79 1.48 -27.79
C PHE A 80 -8.93 -0.04 -27.71
N ASN A 81 -7.83 -0.77 -27.56
CA ASN A 81 -7.85 -2.23 -27.46
C ASN A 81 -8.66 -2.72 -26.25
N ASP A 82 -8.51 -2.05 -25.11
CA ASP A 82 -9.27 -2.35 -23.91
C ASP A 82 -10.76 -2.07 -24.09
N GLU A 83 -11.12 -0.97 -24.76
CA GLU A 83 -12.51 -0.62 -25.07
C GLU A 83 -13.15 -1.67 -26.02
N GLN A 84 -12.45 -2.07 -27.08
CA GLN A 84 -12.92 -3.11 -27.98
C GLN A 84 -13.11 -4.44 -27.24
N LYS A 85 -12.16 -4.81 -26.39
CA LYS A 85 -12.25 -6.01 -25.56
C LYS A 85 -13.46 -5.98 -24.61
N VAL A 86 -13.71 -4.86 -23.94
CA VAL A 86 -14.90 -4.68 -23.08
C VAL A 86 -16.18 -4.88 -23.86
N MET A 87 -16.25 -4.32 -25.07
CA MET A 87 -17.43 -4.44 -25.94
C MET A 87 -17.63 -5.87 -26.47
N GLU A 88 -16.56 -6.58 -26.77
CA GLU A 88 -16.58 -7.96 -27.27
C GLU A 88 -16.99 -8.94 -26.17
N ILE A 89 -16.35 -8.86 -24.99
CA ILE A 89 -16.60 -9.81 -23.89
C ILE A 89 -17.83 -9.47 -23.04
N GLY A 90 -18.37 -8.26 -23.15
CA GLY A 90 -19.52 -7.80 -22.35
C GLY A 90 -19.21 -7.72 -20.84
N LYS A 91 -17.94 -7.55 -20.43
CA LYS A 91 -17.52 -7.49 -19.03
C LYS A 91 -16.63 -6.28 -18.78
N ALA A 92 -16.79 -5.70 -17.60
CA ALA A 92 -15.93 -4.59 -17.17
C ALA A 92 -14.47 -5.02 -17.02
N ILE A 93 -13.56 -4.08 -17.28
CA ILE A 93 -12.14 -4.23 -16.97
C ILE A 93 -11.66 -3.08 -16.05
N ASN A 94 -10.68 -3.38 -15.22
CA ASN A 94 -9.99 -2.44 -14.35
C ASN A 94 -8.51 -2.41 -14.73
N VAL A 95 -7.99 -1.22 -14.98
CA VAL A 95 -6.58 -1.02 -15.35
C VAL A 95 -5.99 0.07 -14.49
N VAL A 96 -4.78 -0.17 -13.98
CA VAL A 96 -3.94 0.89 -13.41
C VAL A 96 -2.86 1.20 -14.43
N GLU A 97 -2.87 2.40 -14.93
CA GLU A 97 -2.03 2.80 -16.04
C GLU A 97 -1.29 4.12 -15.76
N THR A 98 -0.24 4.36 -16.54
CA THR A 98 0.49 5.61 -16.53
C THR A 98 -0.03 6.47 -17.67
N GLU A 99 -0.75 7.54 -17.37
CA GLU A 99 -1.36 8.44 -18.37
C GLU A 99 -0.41 9.53 -18.89
N GLY A 100 0.89 9.38 -18.72
CA GLY A 100 1.86 10.37 -19.17
C GLY A 100 2.52 11.14 -18.04
N LYS A 101 2.98 12.37 -18.34
CA LYS A 101 3.68 13.22 -17.37
C LYS A 101 3.00 14.57 -17.27
N THR A 102 2.98 15.12 -16.08
CA THR A 102 2.61 16.54 -15.87
C THR A 102 3.61 17.46 -16.59
N GLU A 103 3.28 18.76 -16.75
CA GLU A 103 4.22 19.79 -17.24
C GLU A 103 5.53 19.82 -16.44
N LYS A 104 5.50 19.43 -15.17
CA LYS A 104 6.68 19.33 -14.29
C LYS A 104 7.41 17.97 -14.41
N GLY A 105 7.03 17.11 -15.35
CA GLY A 105 7.65 15.82 -15.60
C GLY A 105 7.27 14.71 -14.62
N HIS A 106 6.29 14.93 -13.74
CA HIS A 106 5.81 13.89 -12.83
C HIS A 106 4.90 12.92 -13.55
N THR A 107 5.09 11.63 -13.32
CA THR A 107 4.24 10.56 -13.85
C THR A 107 2.85 10.63 -13.23
N ILE A 108 1.82 10.62 -14.07
CA ILE A 108 0.42 10.50 -13.65
C ILE A 108 0.07 9.00 -13.59
N ILE A 109 -0.47 8.56 -12.47
CA ILE A 109 -0.96 7.20 -12.28
C ILE A 109 -2.47 7.27 -12.19
N ALA A 110 -3.15 6.62 -13.13
CA ALA A 110 -4.60 6.60 -13.19
C ALA A 110 -5.14 5.18 -12.97
N HIS A 111 -6.27 5.11 -12.28
CA HIS A 111 -7.08 3.91 -12.17
C HIS A 111 -8.29 4.06 -13.10
N THR A 112 -8.30 3.32 -14.19
CA THR A 112 -9.34 3.38 -15.22
C THR A 112 -10.21 2.13 -15.15
N ARG A 113 -11.52 2.34 -15.07
CA ARG A 113 -12.54 1.29 -15.10
C ARG A 113 -13.39 1.48 -16.34
N LYS A 114 -13.50 0.45 -17.15
CA LYS A 114 -14.27 0.48 -18.41
C LYS A 114 -15.39 -0.53 -18.33
N TYR A 115 -16.61 -0.11 -18.59
CA TYR A 115 -17.84 -0.90 -18.52
C TYR A 115 -18.53 -0.91 -19.88
N PRO A 116 -19.11 -2.03 -20.30
CA PRO A 116 -19.90 -2.06 -21.52
C PRO A 116 -21.20 -1.27 -21.34
N LEU A 117 -21.59 -0.52 -22.37
CA LEU A 117 -22.90 0.13 -22.47
C LEU A 117 -23.81 -0.70 -23.35
N TYR A 118 -25.05 -0.90 -22.88
CA TYR A 118 -26.04 -1.69 -23.57
C TYR A 118 -27.23 -0.82 -23.98
N ASP A 119 -27.83 -1.15 -25.11
CA ASP A 119 -29.14 -0.63 -25.50
C ASP A 119 -30.29 -1.38 -24.80
N SER A 120 -31.52 -1.00 -25.13
CA SER A 120 -32.73 -1.62 -24.57
C SER A 120 -32.92 -3.09 -24.99
N GLN A 121 -32.19 -3.56 -26.00
CA GLN A 121 -32.25 -4.93 -26.52
C GLN A 121 -31.13 -5.80 -25.90
N GLY A 122 -30.23 -5.19 -25.11
CA GLY A 122 -29.09 -5.85 -24.49
C GLY A 122 -27.84 -5.93 -25.40
N GLU A 123 -27.85 -5.26 -26.55
CA GLU A 123 -26.71 -5.19 -27.43
C GLU A 123 -25.71 -4.13 -26.96
N THR A 124 -24.43 -4.44 -27.03
CA THR A 124 -23.37 -3.50 -26.66
C THR A 124 -23.27 -2.37 -27.67
N ILE A 125 -23.47 -1.12 -27.23
CA ILE A 125 -23.45 0.08 -28.07
C ILE A 125 -22.22 0.95 -27.88
N GLY A 126 -21.41 0.65 -26.86
CA GLY A 126 -20.22 1.46 -26.52
C GLY A 126 -19.65 1.09 -25.18
N VAL A 127 -18.88 2.02 -24.59
CA VAL A 127 -18.27 1.89 -23.28
C VAL A 127 -18.52 3.12 -22.40
N PHE A 128 -18.65 2.86 -21.11
CA PHE A 128 -18.62 3.85 -20.06
C PHE A 128 -17.27 3.74 -19.34
N VAL A 129 -16.54 4.84 -19.25
CA VAL A 129 -15.18 4.89 -18.70
C VAL A 129 -15.17 5.82 -17.49
N ILE A 130 -14.57 5.34 -16.41
CA ILE A 130 -14.29 6.11 -15.19
C ILE A 130 -12.78 6.09 -14.98
N THR A 131 -12.17 7.27 -14.92
CA THR A 131 -10.73 7.41 -14.66
C THR A 131 -10.49 8.27 -13.43
N GLU A 132 -9.75 7.75 -12.48
CA GLU A 132 -9.40 8.39 -11.21
C GLU A 132 -7.87 8.60 -11.15
N ASP A 133 -7.43 9.83 -10.83
CA ASP A 133 -6.02 10.11 -10.62
C ASP A 133 -5.60 9.65 -9.22
N MET A 134 -4.77 8.62 -9.17
CA MET A 134 -4.24 8.04 -7.93
C MET A 134 -2.79 8.47 -7.63
N THR A 135 -2.27 9.46 -8.33
CA THR A 135 -0.86 9.87 -8.21
C THR A 135 -0.51 10.27 -6.78
N SER A 136 -1.36 11.08 -6.14
CA SER A 136 -1.18 11.50 -4.75
C SER A 136 -1.22 10.33 -3.77
N ASP A 137 -2.16 9.41 -3.95
CA ASP A 137 -2.38 8.29 -3.06
C ASP A 137 -1.25 7.27 -3.13
N VAL A 138 -0.81 6.95 -4.36
CA VAL A 138 0.35 6.08 -4.59
C VAL A 138 1.63 6.70 -4.03
N LYS A 139 1.81 8.03 -4.17
CA LYS A 139 2.95 8.73 -3.57
C LYS A 139 2.91 8.67 -2.05
N ALA A 140 1.78 8.99 -1.43
CA ALA A 140 1.60 8.93 0.02
C ALA A 140 1.83 7.51 0.56
N LEU A 141 1.33 6.49 -0.14
CA LEU A 141 1.56 5.10 0.23
C LEU A 141 3.04 4.72 0.20
N ARG A 142 3.78 5.11 -0.84
CA ARG A 142 5.23 4.87 -0.94
C ARG A 142 6.01 5.57 0.16
N GLU A 143 5.69 6.83 0.45
CA GLU A 143 6.31 7.58 1.54
C GLU A 143 6.05 6.93 2.90
N ASN A 144 4.84 6.46 3.16
CA ASN A 144 4.51 5.76 4.39
C ASN A 144 5.23 4.41 4.53
N GLN A 145 5.35 3.65 3.43
CA GLN A 145 6.12 2.41 3.41
C GLN A 145 7.62 2.65 3.72
N GLU A 146 8.20 3.70 3.16
CA GLU A 146 9.60 4.04 3.42
C GLU A 146 9.81 4.49 4.87
N LYS A 147 8.92 5.32 5.42
CA LYS A 147 8.93 5.68 6.85
C LYS A 147 8.83 4.46 7.76
N ALA A 148 7.95 3.50 7.43
CA ALA A 148 7.83 2.27 8.19
C ALA A 148 9.11 1.43 8.19
N LYS A 149 9.81 1.32 7.05
CA LYS A 149 11.11 0.65 6.98
C LYS A 149 12.17 1.31 7.85
N ILE A 150 12.25 2.65 7.80
CA ILE A 150 13.19 3.43 8.61
C ILE A 150 12.90 3.24 10.10
N LEU A 151 11.62 3.32 10.51
CA LEU A 151 11.23 3.10 11.91
C LEU A 151 11.58 1.68 12.39
N THR A 152 11.36 0.67 11.56
CA THR A 152 11.73 -0.72 11.89
C THR A 152 13.24 -0.84 12.11
N LYS A 153 14.05 -0.24 11.22
CA LYS A 153 15.51 -0.23 11.34
C LYS A 153 15.96 0.46 12.62
N LEU A 154 15.44 1.66 12.91
CA LEU A 154 15.78 2.39 14.14
C LEU A 154 15.38 1.63 15.40
N ASN A 155 14.24 0.94 15.41
CA ASN A 155 13.82 0.12 16.54
C ASN A 155 14.76 -1.06 16.78
N VAL A 156 15.29 -1.68 15.71
CA VAL A 156 16.32 -2.74 15.83
C VAL A 156 17.62 -2.16 16.41
N GLU A 157 18.10 -1.02 15.90
CA GLU A 157 19.30 -0.35 16.38
C GLU A 157 19.18 0.05 17.86
N LEU A 158 18.06 0.69 18.27
CA LEU A 158 17.78 1.04 19.67
C LEU A 158 17.69 -0.21 20.57
N SER A 159 17.18 -1.32 20.04
CA SER A 159 17.09 -2.58 20.79
C SER A 159 18.48 -3.19 21.00
N GLN A 160 19.41 -3.01 20.07
CA GLN A 160 20.81 -3.45 20.19
C GLN A 160 21.62 -2.55 21.15
N GLU A 161 21.43 -1.24 21.09
CA GLU A 161 22.08 -0.29 22.03
C GLU A 161 21.69 -0.55 23.49
N ASN A 162 20.45 -0.97 23.75
CA ASN A 162 19.94 -1.34 25.07
C ASN A 162 20.00 -2.85 25.34
N ALA A 163 20.94 -3.57 24.72
CA ALA A 163 21.02 -5.02 24.88
C ALA A 163 21.60 -5.46 26.23
N ILE A 164 22.29 -4.57 26.95
CA ILE A 164 23.02 -4.84 28.17
C ILE A 164 22.17 -4.50 29.39
N ASP A 165 22.20 -5.37 30.38
CA ASP A 165 21.61 -5.12 31.71
C ASP A 165 22.54 -4.19 32.52
N ALA A 166 22.01 -3.10 33.08
CA ALA A 166 22.81 -2.07 33.73
C ALA A 166 23.50 -2.57 35.03
N LEU A 167 22.91 -3.57 35.70
CA LEU A 167 23.45 -4.10 36.97
C LEU A 167 24.54 -5.13 36.72
N THR A 168 24.31 -6.08 35.84
CA THR A 168 25.19 -7.24 35.61
C THR A 168 26.19 -7.04 34.47
N GLN A 169 25.96 -6.06 33.60
CA GLN A 169 26.71 -5.87 32.35
C GLN A 169 26.67 -7.08 31.41
N LEU A 170 25.73 -7.98 31.60
CA LEU A 170 25.40 -9.09 30.69
C LEU A 170 24.30 -8.67 29.72
N TYR A 171 24.06 -9.51 28.73
CA TYR A 171 22.91 -9.30 27.84
C TYR A 171 21.60 -9.38 28.65
N ASN A 172 20.70 -8.44 28.41
CA ASN A 172 19.40 -8.42 29.07
C ASN A 172 18.46 -9.50 28.51
N ARG A 173 17.38 -9.76 29.23
CA ARG A 173 16.37 -10.76 28.86
C ARG A 173 15.83 -10.59 27.43
N ARG A 174 15.63 -9.34 26.98
CA ARG A 174 15.09 -9.06 25.62
C ARG A 174 16.06 -9.52 24.54
N PHE A 175 17.34 -9.21 24.68
CA PHE A 175 18.37 -9.61 23.74
C PHE A 175 18.52 -11.14 23.69
N ILE A 176 18.53 -11.81 24.82
CA ILE A 176 18.62 -13.27 24.90
C ILE A 176 17.45 -13.96 24.19
N HIS A 177 16.21 -13.45 24.35
CA HIS A 177 15.07 -14.02 23.63
C HIS A 177 15.20 -13.88 22.12
N ALA A 178 15.60 -12.70 21.63
CA ALA A 178 15.80 -12.47 20.19
C ALA A 178 16.90 -13.37 19.61
N GLU A 179 17.98 -13.58 20.37
CA GLU A 179 19.08 -14.46 19.97
C GLU A 179 18.64 -15.93 19.93
N LEU A 180 17.86 -16.38 20.91
CA LEU A 180 17.29 -17.72 20.93
C LEU A 180 16.36 -17.98 19.75
N ASP A 181 15.54 -17.00 19.36
CA ASP A 181 14.70 -17.09 18.17
C ASP A 181 15.55 -17.25 16.89
N THR A 182 16.67 -16.54 16.82
CA THR A 182 17.62 -16.63 15.70
C THR A 182 18.30 -18.01 15.64
N LEU A 183 18.85 -18.48 16.77
CA LEU A 183 19.47 -19.80 16.87
C LEU A 183 18.49 -20.93 16.56
N HIS A 184 17.23 -20.77 16.98
CA HIS A 184 16.19 -21.76 16.68
C HIS A 184 15.89 -21.81 15.17
N LYS A 185 15.82 -20.69 14.48
CA LYS A 185 15.67 -20.64 13.03
C LYS A 185 16.85 -21.27 12.30
N GLU A 186 18.08 -20.94 12.71
CA GLU A 186 19.29 -21.54 12.14
C GLU A 186 19.33 -23.08 12.34
N TYR A 187 18.86 -23.55 13.48
CA TYR A 187 18.70 -24.98 13.70
C TYR A 187 17.70 -25.61 12.73
N LEU A 188 16.56 -24.98 12.51
CA LEU A 188 15.53 -25.48 11.58
C LEU A 188 16.00 -25.48 10.11
N GLU A 189 16.76 -24.46 9.72
CA GLU A 189 17.20 -24.27 8.33
C GLU A 189 18.47 -25.06 8.01
N ASN A 190 19.44 -25.07 8.93
CA ASN A 190 20.79 -25.60 8.69
C ASN A 190 21.17 -26.79 9.57
N ASN A 191 20.24 -27.21 10.45
CA ASN A 191 20.50 -28.28 11.45
C ASN A 191 21.73 -28.00 12.35
N THR A 192 21.98 -26.69 12.63
CA THR A 192 23.09 -26.26 13.50
C THR A 192 22.68 -26.40 14.96
N PRO A 193 23.25 -27.35 15.73
CA PRO A 193 22.85 -27.61 17.11
C PRO A 193 23.33 -26.48 18.04
N PHE A 194 22.51 -26.13 19.03
CA PHE A 194 22.89 -25.24 20.12
C PHE A 194 22.44 -25.82 21.47
N SER A 195 23.00 -25.32 22.56
CA SER A 195 22.64 -25.74 23.92
C SER A 195 22.28 -24.54 24.76
N ILE A 196 21.36 -24.73 25.69
CA ILE A 196 20.92 -23.69 26.63
C ILE A 196 21.29 -24.16 28.04
N LEU A 197 21.95 -23.29 28.82
CA LEU A 197 22.22 -23.51 30.22
C LEU A 197 21.45 -22.44 31.03
N LEU A 198 20.62 -22.91 31.94
CA LEU A 198 19.90 -22.05 32.89
C LEU A 198 20.58 -22.13 34.26
N LEU A 199 20.91 -20.97 34.82
CA LEU A 199 21.54 -20.83 36.10
C LEU A 199 20.62 -20.07 37.08
N ASP A 200 20.60 -20.48 38.34
CA ASP A 200 19.89 -19.80 39.43
C ASP A 200 20.79 -19.69 40.66
N LEU A 201 20.55 -18.68 41.47
CA LEU A 201 21.28 -18.45 42.70
C LEU A 201 20.52 -19.03 43.91
N ASP A 202 21.05 -20.09 44.49
CA ASP A 202 20.47 -20.71 45.67
C ASP A 202 20.42 -19.74 46.85
N ASN A 203 19.27 -19.71 47.51
CA ASN A 203 19.03 -18.90 48.69
C ASN A 203 19.24 -17.39 48.55
N PHE A 204 19.19 -16.82 47.34
CA PHE A 204 19.41 -15.39 47.09
C PHE A 204 18.45 -14.51 47.89
N LYS A 205 17.22 -14.97 48.11
CA LYS A 205 16.25 -14.24 48.97
C LYS A 205 16.82 -14.07 50.39
N SER A 206 17.47 -15.08 50.96
CA SER A 206 18.07 -15.00 52.29
C SER A 206 19.19 -13.95 52.36
N VAL A 207 19.92 -13.71 51.28
CA VAL A 207 20.92 -12.65 51.20
C VAL A 207 20.23 -11.29 51.32
N ASN A 208 19.16 -11.07 50.57
CA ASN A 208 18.37 -9.80 50.64
C ASN A 208 17.73 -9.58 52.04
N ASP A 209 17.16 -10.64 52.62
CA ASP A 209 16.46 -10.55 53.89
C ASP A 209 17.45 -10.28 55.05
N ASN A 210 18.69 -10.81 55.02
CA ASN A 210 19.65 -10.66 56.09
C ASN A 210 20.56 -9.42 55.94
N TYR A 211 20.89 -9.02 54.66
CA TYR A 211 21.93 -8.04 54.40
C TYR A 211 21.41 -6.82 53.58
N GLY A 212 20.12 -6.85 53.22
CA GLY A 212 19.49 -5.80 52.43
C GLY A 212 19.76 -5.88 50.94
N HIS A 213 18.91 -5.21 50.16
CA HIS A 213 18.94 -5.23 48.69
C HIS A 213 20.25 -4.74 48.11
N HIS A 214 20.92 -3.77 48.74
CA HIS A 214 22.21 -3.26 48.28
C HIS A 214 23.28 -4.37 48.19
N ILE A 215 23.35 -5.26 49.19
CA ILE A 215 24.26 -6.38 49.20
C ILE A 215 23.80 -7.43 48.18
N GLY A 216 22.52 -7.66 48.01
CA GLY A 216 21.98 -8.50 46.93
C GLY A 216 22.41 -8.01 45.54
N ASP A 217 22.33 -6.71 45.29
CA ASP A 217 22.79 -6.13 44.02
C ASP A 217 24.31 -6.36 43.79
N GLU A 218 25.13 -6.24 44.83
CA GLU A 218 26.59 -6.54 44.73
C GLU A 218 26.83 -8.02 44.44
N VAL A 219 26.05 -8.93 45.00
CA VAL A 219 26.14 -10.39 44.66
C VAL A 219 25.80 -10.62 43.19
N ILE A 220 24.70 -10.00 42.68
CA ILE A 220 24.29 -10.13 41.29
C ILE A 220 25.36 -9.53 40.36
N LYS A 221 25.93 -8.38 40.65
CA LYS A 221 27.07 -7.78 39.92
C LYS A 221 28.26 -8.70 39.85
N HIS A 222 28.60 -9.33 41.00
CA HIS A 222 29.70 -10.28 41.05
C HIS A 222 29.48 -11.48 40.14
N VAL A 223 28.27 -12.07 40.15
CA VAL A 223 27.88 -13.14 39.24
C VAL A 223 28.01 -12.71 37.78
N GLY A 224 27.53 -11.49 37.44
CA GLY A 224 27.70 -10.90 36.13
C GLY A 224 29.19 -10.83 35.70
N THR A 225 30.06 -10.41 36.61
CA THR A 225 31.51 -10.34 36.37
C THR A 225 32.10 -11.74 36.11
N VAL A 226 31.73 -12.74 36.92
CA VAL A 226 32.20 -14.12 36.76
C VAL A 226 31.80 -14.69 35.40
N LEU A 227 30.53 -14.53 35.01
CA LEU A 227 30.00 -15.02 33.74
C LEU A 227 30.66 -14.30 32.54
N ASN A 228 30.89 -13.00 32.62
CA ASN A 228 31.61 -12.26 31.56
C ASN A 228 33.07 -12.77 31.40
N ASN A 229 33.74 -13.09 32.49
CA ASN A 229 35.11 -13.62 32.46
C ASN A 229 35.16 -15.00 31.81
N ILE A 230 34.18 -15.87 32.02
CA ILE A 230 34.06 -17.19 31.37
C ILE A 230 33.91 -17.03 29.86
N LYS A 231 33.12 -16.06 29.38
CA LYS A 231 32.90 -15.77 27.95
C LYS A 231 34.23 -15.48 27.19
N HIS A 232 35.22 -14.90 27.88
CA HIS A 232 36.49 -14.52 27.27
C HIS A 232 37.57 -15.62 27.38
N GLN A 233 37.33 -16.67 28.12
CA GLN A 233 38.24 -17.82 28.13
C GLN A 233 38.05 -18.63 26.85
N LYS A 234 39.01 -18.50 25.90
CA LYS A 234 39.12 -19.44 24.78
C LYS A 234 39.46 -20.81 25.36
N TYR A 235 38.52 -21.73 25.35
CA TYR A 235 38.88 -23.14 25.57
C TYR A 235 39.71 -23.61 24.37
N PRO A 236 40.90 -24.22 24.58
CA PRO A 236 41.64 -24.83 23.50
C PRO A 236 40.75 -25.96 22.93
N THR A 237 40.52 -25.92 21.63
CA THR A 237 39.89 -26.98 20.85
C THR A 237 40.76 -28.21 20.79
#